data_49c60fd3d1eeb773c835faef1319a5c7
#
_entry.id   49c60fd3d1eeb773c835faef1319a5c7
#
_cell.length_a   1.000
_cell.length_b   1.000
_cell.length_c   1.000
_cell.angle_alpha   90.00
_cell.angle_beta   90.00
_cell.angle_gamma   90.00
#
_symmetry.space_group_name_H-M   'P 1'
#
loop_
_entity.id
_entity.type
_entity.pdbx_description
1 polymer ?
#
loop_
_entity_poly.entity_id
_entity_poly.type
_entity_poly.pdbx_seq_one_letter_code
_entity_poly.pdbx_strand_id
1 'polypeptide(L)'
;MVSQAIRWCRISQDADIISLSLGSEPGSIFASSSDTTEAVKEALGEGIFIVAAAGNIDSEQNSSDVSSPASLPGVIAVGAHGKSGEPWKDSATGALADPETGQNRTFPNQKPEILAPGVDLWSCIDSERDPPYAFSTGTSDSTVMVTGALALILAIHGEQIAGDDGEIDEQEMRLVKVALANSAMKTAGQVQIHDQKSGYGLLNAIEWSTQGQKEFGIGTETTDSPDAK
;
A
#
# COMPACT_ATOMS: atom_id res chain seq x y z
N MET A 1 8.59 20.48 -2.67
CA MET A 1 9.67 19.48 -2.88
C MET A 1 9.09 18.08 -3.11
N VAL A 2 8.25 17.51 -2.23
CA VAL A 2 7.64 16.18 -2.42
C VAL A 2 6.77 16.13 -3.66
N SER A 3 5.87 17.09 -3.87
CA SER A 3 5.04 17.22 -5.07
C SER A 3 5.85 17.24 -6.39
N GLN A 4 6.97 17.95 -6.38
CA GLN A 4 7.86 17.99 -7.55
C GLN A 4 8.53 16.63 -7.82
N ALA A 5 8.89 15.89 -6.75
CA ALA A 5 9.45 14.55 -6.90
C ALA A 5 8.41 13.56 -7.46
N ILE A 6 7.16 13.62 -6.98
CA ILE A 6 6.06 12.80 -7.51
C ILE A 6 5.82 13.10 -9.00
N ARG A 7 5.72 14.40 -9.37
CA ARG A 7 5.57 14.80 -10.77
C ARG A 7 6.77 14.40 -11.65
N TRP A 8 7.98 14.43 -11.10
CA TRP A 8 9.18 13.97 -11.82
C TRP A 8 9.14 12.45 -12.06
N CYS A 9 8.75 11.65 -11.04
CA CYS A 9 8.55 10.20 -11.21
C CYS A 9 7.51 9.91 -12.31
N ARG A 10 6.39 10.65 -12.30
CA ARG A 10 5.30 10.51 -13.25
C ARG A 10 5.72 10.91 -14.69
N ILE A 11 6.25 12.13 -14.87
CA ILE A 11 6.45 12.72 -16.19
C ILE A 11 7.80 12.31 -16.82
N SER A 12 8.84 12.17 -15.99
CA SER A 12 10.21 12.01 -16.49
C SER A 12 10.73 10.58 -16.37
N GLN A 13 10.16 9.78 -15.49
CA GLN A 13 10.63 8.42 -15.21
C GLN A 13 9.64 7.34 -15.65
N ASP A 14 8.42 7.72 -16.04
CA ASP A 14 7.39 6.77 -16.48
C ASP A 14 7.21 5.63 -15.45
N ALA A 15 7.04 6.04 -14.19
CA ALA A 15 7.05 5.09 -13.08
C ALA A 15 5.67 4.45 -12.90
N ASP A 16 5.58 3.14 -12.84
CA ASP A 16 4.35 2.39 -12.53
C ASP A 16 3.97 2.48 -11.06
N ILE A 17 4.97 2.62 -10.18
CA ILE A 17 4.78 2.66 -8.72
C ILE A 17 5.64 3.76 -8.10
N ILE A 18 5.05 4.53 -7.20
CA ILE A 18 5.78 5.47 -6.35
C ILE A 18 5.65 5.05 -4.89
N SER A 19 6.79 4.79 -4.25
CA SER A 19 6.88 4.43 -2.83
C SER A 19 7.19 5.65 -1.97
N LEU A 20 6.33 5.93 -0.98
CA LEU A 20 6.43 7.11 -0.13
C LEU A 20 6.60 6.72 1.35
N SER A 21 7.85 6.50 1.77
CA SER A 21 8.19 6.29 3.19
C SER A 21 8.23 7.62 3.96
N LEU A 22 7.22 8.44 3.74
CA LEU A 22 7.07 9.77 4.36
C LEU A 22 5.60 10.11 4.54
N GLY A 23 5.33 11.04 5.45
CA GLY A 23 3.99 11.55 5.66
C GLY A 23 4.00 12.72 6.63
N SER A 24 2.89 13.44 6.63
CA SER A 24 2.61 14.51 7.58
C SER A 24 1.37 14.16 8.39
N GLU A 25 1.37 14.54 9.66
CA GLU A 25 0.23 14.30 10.53
C GLU A 25 -1.03 15.00 10.06
N PRO A 26 -2.20 14.37 10.25
CA PRO A 26 -3.48 15.02 10.03
C PRO A 26 -3.58 16.32 10.83
N GLY A 27 -3.92 17.42 10.17
CA GLY A 27 -4.08 18.74 10.82
C GLY A 27 -2.81 19.54 11.03
N SER A 28 -1.62 19.03 10.70
CA SER A 28 -0.41 19.86 10.68
C SER A 28 -0.49 20.86 9.52
N ILE A 29 0.07 22.07 9.71
CA ILE A 29 0.15 23.08 8.63
C ILE A 29 0.98 22.62 7.43
N PHE A 30 1.68 21.51 7.56
CA PHE A 30 2.43 20.82 6.49
C PHE A 30 1.71 19.59 5.95
N ALA A 31 0.64 19.13 6.59
CA ALA A 31 -0.04 17.85 6.31
C ALA A 31 -0.73 17.80 4.95
N SER A 32 -1.09 18.97 4.44
CA SER A 32 -1.71 19.07 3.15
C SER A 32 -1.22 20.34 2.47
N SER A 33 0.02 20.32 1.97
CA SER A 33 0.18 21.21 0.84
C SER A 33 -0.79 20.68 -0.22
N SER A 34 -1.80 21.48 -0.58
CA SER A 34 -2.73 21.17 -1.69
C SER A 34 -1.98 20.63 -2.90
N ASP A 35 -0.76 21.08 -3.11
CA ASP A 35 0.15 20.69 -4.18
C ASP A 35 0.65 19.23 -4.07
N THR A 36 0.92 18.69 -2.87
CA THR A 36 1.30 17.26 -2.73
C THR A 36 0.09 16.34 -2.93
N THR A 37 -1.05 16.70 -2.36
CA THR A 37 -2.31 15.96 -2.56
C THR A 37 -2.71 15.95 -4.05
N GLU A 38 -2.57 17.10 -4.72
CA GLU A 38 -2.85 17.21 -6.15
C GLU A 38 -1.89 16.36 -6.99
N ALA A 39 -0.58 16.40 -6.72
CA ALA A 39 0.40 15.57 -7.41
C ALA A 39 0.14 14.06 -7.23
N VAL A 40 -0.32 13.64 -6.04
CA VAL A 40 -0.73 12.25 -5.80
C VAL A 40 -1.98 11.90 -6.61
N LYS A 41 -3.00 12.77 -6.62
CA LYS A 41 -4.23 12.55 -7.40
C LYS A 41 -3.95 12.52 -8.90
N GLU A 42 -3.06 13.38 -9.41
CA GLU A 42 -2.60 13.35 -10.79
C GLU A 42 -1.94 12.00 -11.13
N ALA A 43 -1.04 11.49 -10.28
CA ALA A 43 -0.37 10.22 -10.50
C ALA A 43 -1.35 9.03 -10.47
N LEU A 44 -2.27 9.00 -9.49
CA LEU A 44 -3.33 7.99 -9.42
C LEU A 44 -4.25 8.02 -10.66
N GLY A 45 -4.57 9.23 -11.16
CA GLY A 45 -5.40 9.39 -12.36
C GLY A 45 -4.74 8.92 -13.67
N GLU A 46 -3.43 8.70 -13.66
CA GLU A 46 -2.64 8.14 -14.78
C GLU A 46 -2.25 6.67 -14.54
N GLY A 47 -2.91 5.97 -13.60
CA GLY A 47 -2.67 4.56 -13.33
C GLY A 47 -1.42 4.26 -12.53
N ILE A 48 -0.75 5.26 -11.96
CA ILE A 48 0.47 5.07 -11.16
C ILE A 48 0.09 4.70 -9.74
N PHE A 49 0.51 3.53 -9.27
CA PHE A 49 0.27 3.10 -7.90
C PHE A 49 1.08 3.92 -6.91
N ILE A 50 0.42 4.40 -5.86
CA ILE A 50 1.07 5.06 -4.73
C ILE A 50 0.98 4.16 -3.50
N VAL A 51 2.14 3.76 -2.97
CA VAL A 51 2.26 3.00 -1.72
C VAL A 51 2.87 3.91 -0.68
N ALA A 52 2.21 4.14 0.45
CA ALA A 52 2.65 5.09 1.44
C ALA A 52 2.63 4.56 2.87
N ALA A 53 3.61 4.98 3.66
CA ALA A 53 3.68 4.65 5.08
C ALA A 53 2.48 5.22 5.84
N ALA A 54 1.82 4.39 6.64
CA ALA A 54 0.68 4.83 7.46
C ALA A 54 1.08 5.92 8.48
N GLY A 55 2.32 5.90 8.91
CA GLY A 55 2.87 6.82 9.91
C GLY A 55 3.24 6.11 11.20
N ASN A 56 4.14 6.72 11.95
CA ASN A 56 4.62 6.22 13.23
C ASN A 56 4.11 7.17 14.33
N ILE A 57 3.35 6.64 15.28
CA ILE A 57 2.80 7.43 16.38
C ILE A 57 3.94 7.75 17.36
N ASP A 58 4.23 9.02 17.55
CA ASP A 58 5.06 9.46 18.66
C ASP A 58 4.20 9.55 19.93
N SER A 59 4.74 9.09 21.06
CA SER A 59 4.05 9.11 22.35
C SER A 59 3.63 10.51 22.83
N GLU A 60 4.19 11.58 22.25
CA GLU A 60 3.86 12.96 22.54
C GLU A 60 2.75 13.52 21.62
N GLN A 61 2.34 12.77 20.60
CA GLN A 61 1.37 13.21 19.61
C GLN A 61 0.03 12.50 19.82
N ASN A 62 -1.04 13.29 19.87
CA ASN A 62 -2.41 12.82 20.14
C ASN A 62 -3.13 12.26 18.90
N SER A 63 -2.50 12.25 17.71
CA SER A 63 -3.11 11.74 16.50
C SER A 63 -2.66 10.31 16.24
N SER A 64 -3.63 9.42 16.09
CA SER A 64 -3.40 8.02 15.72
C SER A 64 -3.78 7.74 14.26
N ASP A 65 -4.36 8.69 13.54
CA ASP A 65 -4.82 8.45 12.16
C ASP A 65 -3.65 8.38 11.17
N VAL A 66 -3.88 7.67 10.06
CA VAL A 66 -2.87 7.54 9.00
C VAL A 66 -2.47 8.91 8.45
N SER A 67 -1.18 9.09 8.22
CA SER A 67 -0.60 10.34 7.72
C SER A 67 -1.03 10.63 6.27
N SER A 68 -1.02 11.89 5.87
CA SER A 68 -1.08 12.23 4.44
C SER A 68 0.32 11.99 3.80
N PRO A 69 0.44 11.37 2.57
CA PRO A 69 -0.65 11.06 1.65
C PRO A 69 -1.30 9.67 1.81
N ALA A 70 -0.88 8.83 2.77
CA ALA A 70 -1.46 7.51 2.98
C ALA A 70 -2.98 7.53 3.27
N SER A 71 -3.48 8.63 3.86
CA SER A 71 -4.90 8.83 4.13
C SER A 71 -5.78 8.99 2.89
N LEU A 72 -5.20 9.32 1.73
CA LEU A 72 -5.95 9.59 0.50
C LEU A 72 -6.58 8.30 -0.06
N PRO A 73 -7.79 8.39 -0.65
CA PRO A 73 -8.36 7.30 -1.44
C PRO A 73 -7.42 6.92 -2.60
N GLY A 74 -7.39 5.64 -2.98
CA GLY A 74 -6.50 5.16 -4.04
C GLY A 74 -5.09 4.82 -3.57
N VAL A 75 -4.50 5.56 -2.63
CA VAL A 75 -3.19 5.24 -2.04
C VAL A 75 -3.28 3.95 -1.22
N ILE A 76 -2.27 3.10 -1.29
CA ILE A 76 -2.13 1.92 -0.44
C ILE A 76 -1.38 2.34 0.83
N ALA A 77 -2.09 2.47 1.95
CA ALA A 77 -1.51 2.79 3.25
C ALA A 77 -1.00 1.53 3.95
N VAL A 78 0.26 1.54 4.34
CA VAL A 78 0.93 0.38 4.91
C VAL A 78 1.30 0.62 6.37
N GLY A 79 0.72 -0.20 7.25
CA GLY A 79 1.12 -0.29 8.65
C GLY A 79 2.22 -1.33 8.88
N ALA A 80 2.78 -1.35 10.08
CA ALA A 80 3.86 -2.25 10.45
C ALA A 80 3.39 -3.38 11.38
N HIS A 81 4.01 -4.57 11.24
CA HIS A 81 3.85 -5.66 12.18
C HIS A 81 5.22 -6.24 12.60
N GLY A 82 5.23 -6.85 13.77
CA GLY A 82 6.38 -7.56 14.31
C GLY A 82 6.53 -8.98 13.75
N LYS A 83 7.55 -9.69 14.23
CA LYS A 83 7.92 -11.03 13.75
C LYS A 83 6.81 -12.08 13.91
N SER A 84 5.99 -11.99 14.94
CA SER A 84 4.87 -12.90 15.21
C SER A 84 3.56 -12.46 14.55
N GLY A 85 3.57 -11.41 13.70
CA GLY A 85 2.39 -10.92 13.01
C GLY A 85 1.50 -10.00 13.84
N GLU A 86 1.94 -9.60 15.03
CA GLU A 86 1.26 -8.59 15.85
C GLU A 86 1.44 -7.20 15.26
N PRO A 87 0.38 -6.39 15.19
CA PRO A 87 0.50 -5.00 14.76
C PRO A 87 1.48 -4.24 15.67
N TRP A 88 2.40 -3.50 15.07
CA TRP A 88 3.32 -2.66 15.83
C TRP A 88 2.56 -1.58 16.61
N LYS A 89 2.88 -1.44 17.91
CA LYS A 89 2.13 -0.55 18.81
C LYS A 89 2.12 0.91 18.35
N ASP A 90 3.23 1.36 17.76
CA ASP A 90 3.42 2.74 17.30
C ASP A 90 3.08 2.94 15.79
N SER A 91 2.56 1.91 15.11
CA SER A 91 1.99 2.09 13.78
C SER A 91 0.70 2.91 13.86
N ALA A 92 0.51 3.88 12.97
CA ALA A 92 -0.72 4.66 12.92
C ALA A 92 -1.95 3.78 12.66
N THR A 93 -3.10 4.22 13.15
CA THR A 93 -4.40 3.55 12.99
C THR A 93 -5.26 4.35 12.02
N GLY A 94 -6.08 3.69 11.23
CA GLY A 94 -6.95 4.40 10.29
C GLY A 94 -8.25 4.85 10.93
N ALA A 95 -8.64 6.12 10.76
CA ALA A 95 -9.97 6.57 11.09
C ALA A 95 -11.02 5.95 10.17
N LEU A 96 -12.23 5.75 10.69
CA LEU A 96 -13.36 5.22 9.89
C LEU A 96 -13.78 6.20 8.79
N ALA A 97 -13.75 7.51 9.09
CA ALA A 97 -14.07 8.56 8.15
C ALA A 97 -12.82 9.12 7.49
N ASP A 98 -12.97 9.50 6.25
CA ASP A 98 -11.98 10.27 5.51
C ASP A 98 -11.91 11.69 6.09
N PRO A 99 -10.73 12.19 6.49
CA PRO A 99 -10.61 13.48 7.14
C PRO A 99 -10.89 14.67 6.21
N GLU A 100 -10.78 14.51 4.90
CA GLU A 100 -11.05 15.58 3.94
C GLU A 100 -12.55 15.71 3.65
N THR A 101 -13.25 14.59 3.51
CA THR A 101 -14.66 14.57 3.09
C THR A 101 -15.64 14.35 4.23
N GLY A 102 -15.19 13.83 5.37
CA GLY A 102 -16.02 13.40 6.50
C GLY A 102 -16.86 12.14 6.21
N GLN A 103 -16.74 11.53 5.05
CA GLN A 103 -17.47 10.33 4.67
C GLN A 103 -16.76 9.08 5.17
N ASN A 104 -17.51 8.04 5.49
CA ASN A 104 -16.93 6.75 5.87
C ASN A 104 -16.16 6.15 4.70
N ARG A 105 -14.92 5.73 5.00
CA ARG A 105 -14.10 4.96 4.06
C ARG A 105 -14.74 3.61 3.78
N THR A 106 -14.79 3.22 2.52
CA THR A 106 -15.39 1.96 2.08
C THR A 106 -14.34 1.02 1.49
N PHE A 107 -14.67 -0.26 1.44
CA PHE A 107 -13.85 -1.28 0.78
C PHE A 107 -13.55 -0.90 -0.70
N PRO A 108 -12.32 -1.03 -1.16
CA PRO A 108 -11.10 -1.48 -0.49
C PRO A 108 -10.22 -0.34 0.09
N ASN A 109 -10.76 0.88 0.28
CA ASN A 109 -10.03 2.09 0.66
C ASN A 109 -10.05 2.40 2.17
N GLN A 110 -10.42 1.42 3.02
CA GLN A 110 -10.32 1.56 4.47
C GLN A 110 -8.85 1.55 4.91
N LYS A 111 -8.49 2.36 5.90
CA LYS A 111 -7.09 2.61 6.31
C LYS A 111 -6.71 1.97 7.66
N PRO A 112 -5.43 1.55 7.82
CA PRO A 112 -4.50 1.23 6.74
C PRO A 112 -5.07 0.10 5.90
N GLU A 113 -4.60 -0.10 4.66
CA GLU A 113 -5.04 -1.26 3.87
C GLU A 113 -4.42 -2.55 4.38
N ILE A 114 -3.11 -2.54 4.68
CA ILE A 114 -2.37 -3.77 4.94
C ILE A 114 -1.27 -3.55 5.97
N LEU A 115 -0.88 -4.59 6.68
CA LEU A 115 0.35 -4.63 7.45
C LEU A 115 1.42 -5.44 6.73
N ALA A 116 2.66 -4.99 6.81
CA ALA A 116 3.83 -5.73 6.35
C ALA A 116 4.93 -5.72 7.41
N PRO A 117 5.95 -6.59 7.31
CA PRO A 117 7.08 -6.60 8.23
C PRO A 117 7.71 -5.21 8.33
N GLY A 118 7.85 -4.69 9.55
CA GLY A 118 8.39 -3.35 9.78
C GLY A 118 9.00 -3.16 11.17
N VAL A 119 9.25 -4.24 11.91
CA VAL A 119 9.83 -4.16 13.26
C VAL A 119 11.10 -5.01 13.32
N ASP A 120 12.17 -4.41 13.82
CA ASP A 120 13.48 -5.04 14.01
C ASP A 120 14.02 -5.69 12.72
N LEU A 121 13.89 -4.99 11.59
CA LEU A 121 14.45 -5.44 10.32
C LEU A 121 15.93 -5.12 10.24
N TRP A 122 16.73 -6.15 9.97
CA TRP A 122 18.17 -6.00 9.74
C TRP A 122 18.41 -5.45 8.35
N SER A 123 19.01 -4.28 8.24
CA SER A 123 19.19 -3.58 6.96
C SER A 123 20.55 -2.87 6.88
N CYS A 124 20.98 -2.57 5.66
CA CYS A 124 22.16 -1.76 5.39
C CYS A 124 21.95 -0.34 5.91
N ILE A 125 23.02 0.22 6.44
CA ILE A 125 23.11 1.62 6.83
C ILE A 125 24.33 2.25 6.12
N ASP A 126 24.89 3.31 6.67
CA ASP A 126 26.08 3.96 6.17
C ASP A 126 27.27 2.99 6.13
N SER A 127 27.92 2.88 4.95
CA SER A 127 29.08 2.01 4.73
C SER A 127 30.32 2.42 5.55
N GLU A 128 30.35 3.64 6.07
CA GLU A 128 31.44 4.12 6.95
C GLU A 128 31.26 3.65 8.40
N ARG A 129 30.13 3.02 8.73
CA ARG A 129 29.91 2.40 10.04
C ARG A 129 30.43 0.95 10.09
N ASP A 130 30.81 0.50 11.27
CA ASP A 130 31.20 -0.88 11.54
C ASP A 130 30.38 -1.45 12.71
N PRO A 131 29.52 -2.46 12.49
CA PRO A 131 29.13 -3.03 11.20
C PRO A 131 28.25 -2.07 10.35
N PRO A 132 28.25 -2.20 9.00
CA PRO A 132 27.47 -1.33 8.11
C PRO A 132 26.00 -1.76 8.02
N TYR A 133 25.46 -2.29 9.10
CA TYR A 133 24.10 -2.78 9.24
C TYR A 133 23.53 -2.36 10.59
N ALA A 134 22.21 -2.15 10.62
CA ALA A 134 21.48 -1.90 11.86
C ALA A 134 20.05 -2.46 11.78
N PHE A 135 19.40 -2.59 12.93
CA PHE A 135 17.98 -2.82 12.99
C PHE A 135 17.23 -1.52 12.69
N SER A 136 16.19 -1.64 11.87
CA SER A 136 15.25 -0.57 11.56
C SER A 136 13.85 -0.97 12.00
N THR A 137 13.04 0.00 12.41
CA THR A 137 11.64 -0.19 12.78
C THR A 137 10.82 1.01 12.35
N GLY A 138 9.79 0.75 11.56
CA GLY A 138 8.85 1.78 11.11
C GLY A 138 7.90 1.30 10.02
N THR A 139 6.83 2.04 9.81
CA THR A 139 5.93 1.84 8.67
C THR A 139 6.62 2.14 7.33
N SER A 140 7.73 2.90 7.36
CA SER A 140 8.63 3.09 6.21
C SER A 140 9.22 1.78 5.70
N ASP A 141 9.67 0.91 6.61
CA ASP A 141 10.22 -0.41 6.28
C ASP A 141 9.14 -1.32 5.68
N SER A 142 7.93 -1.28 6.25
CA SER A 142 6.78 -2.03 5.75
C SER A 142 6.35 -1.60 4.36
N THR A 143 6.42 -0.29 4.07
CA THR A 143 6.01 0.30 2.78
C THR A 143 6.82 -0.27 1.63
N VAL A 144 8.13 -0.41 1.78
CA VAL A 144 8.99 -0.96 0.72
C VAL A 144 8.75 -2.44 0.48
N MET A 145 8.31 -3.20 1.50
CA MET A 145 7.92 -4.61 1.34
C MET A 145 6.67 -4.75 0.46
N VAL A 146 5.65 -3.92 0.70
CA VAL A 146 4.43 -3.90 -0.12
C VAL A 146 4.74 -3.40 -1.54
N THR A 147 5.55 -2.36 -1.67
CA THR A 147 6.00 -1.83 -2.97
C THR A 147 6.71 -2.91 -3.79
N GLY A 148 7.64 -3.65 -3.18
CA GLY A 148 8.35 -4.75 -3.84
C GLY A 148 7.41 -5.90 -4.27
N ALA A 149 6.43 -6.26 -3.43
CA ALA A 149 5.42 -7.25 -3.77
C ALA A 149 4.56 -6.79 -4.94
N LEU A 150 4.11 -5.53 -4.94
CA LEU A 150 3.34 -4.94 -6.04
C LEU A 150 4.14 -4.92 -7.34
N ALA A 151 5.41 -4.53 -7.28
CA ALA A 151 6.28 -4.52 -8.47
C ALA A 151 6.40 -5.92 -9.10
N LEU A 152 6.51 -6.97 -8.28
CA LEU A 152 6.52 -8.36 -8.77
C LEU A 152 5.17 -8.75 -9.40
N ILE A 153 4.06 -8.30 -8.81
CA ILE A 153 2.72 -8.57 -9.34
C ILE A 153 2.54 -7.88 -10.70
N LEU A 154 2.93 -6.61 -10.82
CA LEU A 154 2.88 -5.90 -12.11
C LEU A 154 3.82 -6.51 -13.14
N ALA A 155 5.01 -6.96 -12.75
CA ALA A 155 5.94 -7.64 -13.66
C ALA A 155 5.40 -8.98 -14.19
N ILE A 156 4.56 -9.67 -13.40
CA ILE A 156 4.01 -10.98 -13.77
C ILE A 156 2.67 -10.82 -14.49
N HIS A 157 1.84 -9.90 -14.08
CA HIS A 157 0.43 -9.79 -14.48
C HIS A 157 0.07 -8.42 -15.10
N GLY A 158 1.03 -7.51 -15.31
CA GLY A 158 0.76 -6.15 -15.76
C GLY A 158 -0.03 -6.08 -17.07
N GLU A 159 0.33 -6.90 -18.06
CA GLU A 159 -0.41 -6.96 -19.33
C GLU A 159 -1.88 -7.39 -19.14
N GLN A 160 -2.14 -8.31 -18.22
CA GLN A 160 -3.50 -8.77 -17.94
C GLN A 160 -4.26 -7.76 -17.07
N ILE A 161 -3.56 -7.05 -16.17
CA ILE A 161 -4.16 -5.98 -15.34
C ILE A 161 -4.60 -4.84 -16.25
N ALA A 162 -3.75 -4.41 -17.19
CA ALA A 162 -4.03 -3.34 -18.13
C ALA A 162 -5.16 -3.68 -19.14
N GLY A 163 -5.50 -4.96 -19.30
CA GLY A 163 -6.59 -5.37 -20.17
C GLY A 163 -6.34 -5.11 -21.67
N ASP A 164 -7.44 -4.95 -22.42
CA ASP A 164 -7.38 -4.86 -23.89
C ASP A 164 -6.82 -3.53 -24.42
N ASP A 165 -6.91 -2.45 -23.65
CA ASP A 165 -6.40 -1.13 -24.05
C ASP A 165 -4.92 -0.91 -23.71
N GLY A 166 -4.35 -1.80 -22.87
CA GLY A 166 -2.94 -1.77 -22.48
C GLY A 166 -2.60 -0.69 -21.46
N GLU A 167 -3.60 -0.07 -20.84
CA GLU A 167 -3.44 1.00 -19.83
C GLU A 167 -4.03 0.54 -18.49
N ILE A 168 -3.44 0.99 -17.39
CA ILE A 168 -3.97 0.78 -16.05
C ILE A 168 -4.67 2.06 -15.62
N ASP A 169 -5.96 1.99 -15.35
CA ASP A 169 -6.74 3.11 -14.85
C ASP A 169 -7.18 2.92 -13.38
N GLU A 170 -8.06 3.76 -12.90
CA GLU A 170 -8.58 3.70 -11.52
C GLU A 170 -9.34 2.39 -11.25
N GLN A 171 -9.96 1.79 -12.26
CA GLN A 171 -10.71 0.54 -12.10
C GLN A 171 -9.76 -0.64 -11.89
N GLU A 172 -8.73 -0.77 -12.71
CA GLU A 172 -7.69 -1.80 -12.59
C GLU A 172 -6.92 -1.65 -11.29
N MET A 173 -6.52 -0.43 -10.93
CA MET A 173 -5.89 -0.14 -9.64
C MET A 173 -6.78 -0.56 -8.46
N ARG A 174 -8.09 -0.33 -8.57
CA ARG A 174 -9.04 -0.77 -7.56
C ARG A 174 -9.12 -2.29 -7.45
N LEU A 175 -9.08 -3.02 -8.58
CA LEU A 175 -9.05 -4.50 -8.58
C LEU A 175 -7.78 -5.04 -7.92
N VAL A 176 -6.63 -4.42 -8.16
CA VAL A 176 -5.37 -4.76 -7.47
C VAL A 176 -5.50 -4.58 -5.96
N LYS A 177 -6.14 -3.50 -5.49
CA LYS A 177 -6.42 -3.28 -4.07
C LYS A 177 -7.43 -4.27 -3.50
N VAL A 178 -8.44 -4.66 -4.27
CA VAL A 178 -9.41 -5.71 -3.90
C VAL A 178 -8.67 -7.04 -3.70
N ALA A 179 -7.81 -7.42 -4.64
CA ALA A 179 -6.98 -8.62 -4.54
C ALA A 179 -6.07 -8.58 -3.30
N LEU A 180 -5.44 -7.42 -3.01
CA LEU A 180 -4.65 -7.20 -1.80
C LEU A 180 -5.48 -7.47 -0.53
N ALA A 181 -6.66 -6.86 -0.43
CA ALA A 181 -7.52 -7.00 0.73
C ALA A 181 -8.01 -8.44 0.94
N ASN A 182 -8.37 -9.13 -0.16
CA ASN A 182 -8.88 -10.51 -0.15
C ASN A 182 -7.78 -11.55 0.15
N SER A 183 -6.52 -11.26 -0.19
CA SER A 183 -5.37 -12.13 0.05
C SER A 183 -4.76 -12.00 1.45
N ALA A 184 -5.13 -10.96 2.20
CA ALA A 184 -4.51 -10.64 3.47
C ALA A 184 -4.77 -11.71 4.53
N MET A 185 -3.72 -12.14 5.22
CA MET A 185 -3.83 -13.05 6.36
C MET A 185 -4.31 -12.28 7.60
N LYS A 186 -5.36 -12.78 8.26
CA LYS A 186 -5.87 -12.14 9.47
C LYS A 186 -4.86 -12.18 10.61
N THR A 187 -4.75 -11.07 11.33
CA THR A 187 -3.97 -11.02 12.58
C THR A 187 -4.67 -11.82 13.69
N ALA A 188 -3.92 -12.20 14.72
CA ALA A 188 -4.49 -12.93 15.85
C ALA A 188 -5.65 -12.15 16.48
N GLY A 189 -6.83 -12.78 16.54
CA GLY A 189 -8.05 -12.17 17.09
C GLY A 189 -8.82 -11.23 16.15
N GLN A 190 -8.36 -10.98 14.95
CA GLN A 190 -9.09 -10.19 13.96
C GLN A 190 -10.29 -10.97 13.41
N VAL A 191 -11.49 -10.53 13.77
CA VAL A 191 -12.76 -11.16 13.35
C VAL A 191 -13.36 -10.42 12.16
N GLN A 192 -13.19 -9.11 12.10
CA GLN A 192 -13.75 -8.28 11.03
C GLN A 192 -12.92 -8.34 9.75
N ILE A 193 -13.56 -8.01 8.62
CA ILE A 193 -12.88 -7.95 7.32
C ILE A 193 -11.75 -6.93 7.37
N HIS A 194 -12.00 -5.77 7.97
CA HIS A 194 -11.04 -4.70 8.19
C HIS A 194 -11.04 -4.28 9.66
N ASP A 195 -9.87 -3.95 10.18
CA ASP A 195 -9.64 -3.42 11.52
C ASP A 195 -8.79 -2.15 11.43
N GLN A 196 -9.08 -1.14 12.24
CA GLN A 196 -8.39 0.16 12.18
C GLN A 196 -6.88 0.09 12.44
N LYS A 197 -6.42 -0.92 13.17
CA LYS A 197 -5.00 -1.14 13.48
C LYS A 197 -4.33 -2.10 12.51
N SER A 198 -5.03 -3.16 12.14
CA SER A 198 -4.50 -4.28 11.34
C SER A 198 -4.81 -4.16 9.85
N GLY A 199 -5.63 -3.21 9.43
CA GLY A 199 -6.11 -3.13 8.06
C GLY A 199 -6.91 -4.38 7.68
N TYR A 200 -6.73 -4.85 6.46
CA TYR A 200 -7.30 -6.11 6.00
C TYR A 200 -6.54 -7.33 6.57
N GLY A 201 -5.34 -7.14 7.11
CA GLY A 201 -4.50 -8.16 7.71
C GLY A 201 -3.02 -8.02 7.35
N LEU A 202 -2.29 -9.13 7.35
CA LEU A 202 -0.87 -9.19 7.00
C LEU A 202 -0.70 -9.44 5.51
N LEU A 203 0.30 -8.81 4.91
CA LEU A 203 0.69 -9.03 3.52
C LEU A 203 0.99 -10.51 3.25
N ASN A 204 0.32 -11.08 2.25
CA ASN A 204 0.62 -12.37 1.67
C ASN A 204 0.82 -12.21 0.16
N ALA A 205 2.05 -11.94 -0.27
CA ALA A 205 2.36 -11.62 -1.66
C ALA A 205 2.01 -12.75 -2.64
N ILE A 206 2.15 -14.02 -2.23
CA ILE A 206 1.81 -15.18 -3.05
C ILE A 206 0.29 -15.23 -3.26
N GLU A 207 -0.48 -15.13 -2.19
CA GLU A 207 -1.93 -15.15 -2.29
C GLU A 207 -2.47 -13.90 -3.00
N TRP A 208 -1.81 -12.73 -2.84
CA TRP A 208 -2.16 -11.51 -3.58
C TRP A 208 -2.03 -11.72 -5.11
N SER A 209 -0.92 -12.31 -5.56
CA SER A 209 -0.76 -12.68 -6.98
C SER A 209 -1.84 -13.69 -7.44
N THR A 210 -2.17 -14.68 -6.61
CA THR A 210 -3.20 -15.69 -6.92
C THR A 210 -4.60 -15.09 -6.96
N GLN A 211 -4.94 -14.21 -6.04
CA GLN A 211 -6.23 -13.50 -6.04
C GLN A 211 -6.32 -12.52 -7.21
N GLY A 212 -5.21 -11.84 -7.55
CA GLY A 212 -5.13 -11.00 -8.74
C GLY A 212 -5.52 -11.76 -10.01
N GLN A 213 -5.04 -12.98 -10.21
CA GLN A 213 -5.43 -13.81 -11.35
C GLN A 213 -6.95 -13.98 -11.46
N LYS A 214 -7.64 -14.16 -10.35
CA LYS A 214 -9.11 -14.30 -10.33
C LYS A 214 -9.82 -13.00 -10.64
N GLU A 215 -9.38 -11.89 -10.02
CA GLU A 215 -9.99 -10.57 -10.17
C GLU A 215 -9.77 -10.00 -11.59
N PHE A 216 -8.61 -10.30 -12.21
CA PHE A 216 -8.28 -9.86 -13.58
C PHE A 216 -8.78 -10.80 -14.66
N GLY A 217 -9.53 -11.85 -14.32
CA GLY A 217 -10.03 -12.82 -15.28
C GLY A 217 -8.95 -13.68 -15.95
N ILE A 218 -7.75 -13.78 -15.34
CA ILE A 218 -6.68 -14.59 -15.85
C ILE A 218 -6.98 -16.06 -15.58
N GLY A 219 -7.52 -16.73 -16.58
CA GLY A 219 -7.51 -18.18 -16.71
C GLY A 219 -8.45 -18.97 -15.80
N THR A 220 -9.61 -19.32 -16.32
CA THR A 220 -9.99 -20.73 -16.40
C THR A 220 -10.26 -21.04 -17.87
N GLU A 221 -9.23 -21.09 -18.68
CA GLU A 221 -9.30 -21.99 -19.80
C GLU A 221 -9.39 -23.40 -19.20
N THR A 222 -10.60 -23.87 -18.99
CA THR A 222 -10.85 -25.30 -18.90
C THR A 222 -10.35 -25.88 -20.20
N THR A 223 -9.25 -26.63 -20.13
CA THR A 223 -8.85 -27.56 -21.17
C THR A 223 -9.92 -28.66 -21.24
N ASP A 224 -11.11 -28.30 -21.67
CA ASP A 224 -12.03 -29.24 -22.30
C ASP A 224 -11.50 -29.48 -23.72
N SER A 225 -10.55 -30.37 -23.80
CA SER A 225 -10.21 -31.01 -25.07
C SER A 225 -11.33 -31.99 -25.42
N PRO A 226 -12.16 -31.71 -26.44
CA PRO A 226 -13.15 -32.68 -26.91
C PRO A 226 -12.57 -33.57 -28.00
N ASP A 227 -11.45 -34.24 -27.73
CA ASP A 227 -10.95 -35.26 -28.69
C ASP A 227 -10.26 -36.40 -27.95
N ALA A 228 -11.10 -37.29 -27.41
CA ALA A 228 -10.76 -38.70 -27.20
C ALA A 228 -11.91 -39.56 -27.72
N LYS A 229 -11.87 -39.78 -29.03
CA LYS A 229 -12.59 -40.91 -29.66
C LYS A 229 -11.59 -41.80 -30.35
#